data_49a76c394cd0b4a722b490d0dfcf7be7
#
_entry.id   49a76c394cd0b4a722b490d0dfcf7be7
#
_cell.length_a   1.000
_cell.length_b   1.000
_cell.length_c   1.000
_cell.angle_alpha   90.00
_cell.angle_beta   90.00
_cell.angle_gamma   90.00
#
_symmetry.space_group_name_H-M   'P 1'
#
loop_
_entity.id
_entity.type
_entity.pdbx_description
1 polymer ?
#
loop_
_entity_poly.entity_id
_entity_poly.type
_entity_poly.pdbx_seq_one_letter_code
_entity_poly.pdbx_strand_id
1 'polypeptide(L)' 'MTKEQLNKARHQLGLTQAAMAAKMGIGTRKWERWEGGHSPISAEGATLLRLLVELNKQESGL' A
#
# COMPACT_ATOMS: atom_id res chain seq x y z
N MET A 1 -7.68 6.41 -3.44
CA MET A 1 -6.31 6.44 -4.00
C MET A 1 -6.33 5.84 -5.39
N THR A 2 -5.53 6.37 -6.30
CA THR A 2 -5.39 5.81 -7.64
C THR A 2 -4.41 4.64 -7.63
N LYS A 3 -4.43 3.81 -8.68
CA LYS A 3 -3.49 2.71 -8.81
C LYS A 3 -2.03 3.22 -8.83
N GLU A 4 -1.80 4.38 -9.41
CA GLU A 4 -0.47 4.99 -9.44
C GLU A 4 0.00 5.37 -8.04
N GLN A 5 -0.90 5.88 -7.21
CA GLN A 5 -0.59 6.21 -5.82
C GLN A 5 -0.28 4.96 -5.01
N LEU A 6 -1.00 3.86 -5.26
CA LEU A 6 -0.74 2.59 -4.60
C LEU A 6 0.65 2.05 -4.97
N ASN A 7 0.98 2.08 -6.24
CA ASN A 7 2.28 1.64 -6.72
C ASN A 7 3.40 2.49 -6.10
N LYS A 8 3.23 3.80 -6.08
CA LYS A 8 4.20 4.71 -5.50
C LYS A 8 4.40 4.44 -4.00
N ALA A 9 3.30 4.25 -3.28
CA ALA A 9 3.35 3.98 -1.85
C ALA A 9 4.13 2.69 -1.56
N ARG A 10 3.86 1.62 -2.32
CA ARG A 10 4.56 0.37 -2.16
C ARG A 10 6.05 0.52 -2.40
N HIS A 11 6.43 1.25 -3.44
CA HIS A 11 7.83 1.51 -3.75
C HIS A 11 8.51 2.35 -2.66
N GLN A 12 7.82 3.33 -2.12
CA GLN A 12 8.35 4.14 -1.02
C GLN A 12 8.62 3.29 0.22
N LEU A 13 7.79 2.27 0.45
CA LEU A 13 7.98 1.36 1.57
C LEU A 13 9.02 0.27 1.27
N GLY A 14 9.46 0.17 0.01
CA GLY A 14 10.46 -0.81 -0.38
C GLY A 14 9.96 -2.25 -0.34
N LEU A 15 8.67 -2.46 -0.54
CA LEU A 15 8.04 -3.78 -0.41
C LEU A 15 7.63 -4.37 -1.76
N THR A 16 7.68 -5.71 -1.84
CA THR A 16 7.08 -6.44 -2.95
C THR A 16 5.56 -6.42 -2.76
N GLN A 17 4.81 -6.83 -3.79
CA GLN A 17 3.35 -6.93 -3.68
C GLN A 17 2.94 -7.92 -2.59
N ALA A 18 3.62 -9.06 -2.49
CA ALA A 18 3.33 -10.05 -1.45
C ALA A 18 3.60 -9.49 -0.06
N ALA A 19 4.73 -8.81 0.12
CA ALA A 19 5.09 -8.22 1.41
C ALA A 19 4.13 -7.09 1.78
N MET A 20 3.71 -6.29 0.79
CA MET A 20 2.74 -5.21 1.01
C MET A 20 1.39 -5.77 1.47
N ALA A 21 0.91 -6.81 0.79
CA ALA A 21 -0.35 -7.45 1.16
C ALA A 21 -0.29 -8.01 2.59
N ALA A 22 0.82 -8.66 2.94
CA ALA A 22 1.01 -9.19 4.29
C ALA A 22 0.97 -8.07 5.32
N LYS A 23 1.63 -6.94 5.03
CA LYS A 23 1.66 -5.79 5.93
C LYS A 23 0.27 -5.18 6.10
N MET A 24 -0.53 -5.22 5.06
CA MET A 24 -1.91 -4.71 5.09
C MET A 24 -2.90 -5.70 5.68
N GLY A 25 -2.48 -6.95 5.92
CA GLY A 25 -3.37 -7.98 6.45
C GLY A 25 -4.35 -8.51 5.43
N ILE A 26 -4.00 -8.47 4.14
CA ILE A 26 -4.85 -8.95 3.04
C ILE A 26 -4.09 -9.96 2.20
N GLY A 27 -4.82 -10.66 1.32
CA GLY A 27 -4.19 -11.58 0.38
C GLY A 27 -3.45 -10.82 -0.73
N THR A 28 -2.38 -11.43 -1.27
CA THR A 28 -1.58 -10.84 -2.33
C THR A 28 -2.44 -10.51 -3.56
N ARG A 29 -3.38 -11.40 -3.90
CA ARG A 29 -4.26 -11.20 -5.06
C ARG A 29 -5.12 -9.95 -4.92
N LYS A 30 -5.59 -9.68 -3.71
CA LYS A 30 -6.39 -8.48 -3.44
C LYS A 30 -5.56 -7.23 -3.66
N TRP A 31 -4.32 -7.21 -3.17
CA TRP A 31 -3.41 -6.10 -3.40
C TRP A 31 -3.12 -5.91 -4.89
N GLU A 32 -2.85 -7.01 -5.60
CA GLU A 32 -2.59 -6.97 -7.03
C GLU A 32 -3.76 -6.34 -7.80
N ARG A 33 -4.99 -6.69 -7.42
CA ARG A 33 -6.18 -6.11 -8.08
C ARG A 33 -6.30 -4.63 -7.83
N TRP A 34 -6.00 -4.18 -6.62
CA TRP A 34 -6.00 -2.75 -6.31
C TRP A 34 -4.92 -2.01 -7.11
N GLU A 35 -3.71 -2.50 -7.09
CA GLU A 35 -2.57 -1.86 -7.76
C GLU A 35 -2.70 -1.91 -9.28
N GLY A 36 -3.36 -2.93 -9.81
CA GLY A 36 -3.62 -3.06 -11.24
C GLY A 36 -4.82 -2.25 -11.74
N GLY A 37 -5.56 -1.63 -10.83
CA GLY A 37 -6.72 -0.83 -11.20
C GLY A 37 -7.99 -1.63 -11.48
N HIS A 38 -7.98 -2.93 -11.14
CA HIS A 38 -9.15 -3.79 -11.36
C HIS A 38 -10.22 -3.63 -10.29
N SER A 39 -9.84 -3.15 -9.13
CA SER A 39 -10.76 -2.90 -8.01
C SER A 39 -10.26 -1.67 -7.25
N PRO A 40 -11.16 -0.80 -6.79
CA PRO A 40 -10.74 0.34 -5.97
C PRO A 40 -10.33 -0.14 -4.58
N ILE A 41 -9.34 0.53 -3.99
CA ILE A 41 -8.96 0.26 -2.60
C ILE A 41 -10.10 0.69 -1.68
N SER A 42 -10.33 -0.06 -0.62
CA SER A 42 -11.35 0.29 0.38
C SER A 42 -10.93 1.54 1.17
N ALA A 43 -11.91 2.20 1.79
CA ALA A 43 -11.62 3.38 2.62
C ALA A 43 -10.67 3.03 3.77
N GLU A 44 -10.91 1.90 4.43
CA GLU A 44 -10.06 1.42 5.52
C GLU A 44 -8.65 1.10 5.02
N GLY A 45 -8.55 0.47 3.84
CA GLY A 45 -7.26 0.16 3.23
C GLY A 45 -6.47 1.42 2.90
N ALA A 46 -7.14 2.42 2.34
CA ALA A 46 -6.51 3.70 2.01
C ALA A 46 -5.99 4.39 3.26
N THR A 47 -6.78 4.39 4.33
CA THR A 47 -6.38 4.99 5.61
C THR A 47 -5.16 4.29 6.18
N LEU A 48 -5.18 2.95 6.21
CA LEU A 48 -4.05 2.18 6.72
C LEU A 48 -2.79 2.43 5.90
N LEU A 49 -2.93 2.46 4.58
CA LEU A 49 -1.78 2.69 3.71
C LEU A 49 -1.15 4.06 3.93
N ARG A 50 -1.99 5.09 4.09
CA ARG A 50 -1.49 6.44 4.39
C ARG A 50 -0.73 6.47 5.71
N LEU A 51 -1.23 5.78 6.72
CA LEU A 51 -0.55 5.69 8.01
C LEU A 51 0.79 4.98 7.89
N LEU A 52 0.85 3.89 7.12
CA LEU A 52 2.10 3.15 6.92
C LEU A 52 3.15 4.02 6.22
N VAL A 53 2.73 4.77 5.20
CA VAL A 53 3.63 5.68 4.48
C VAL A 53 4.12 6.77 5.40
N GLU A 54 3.23 7.35 6.21
CA GLU A 54 3.59 8.42 7.15
C GLU A 54 4.58 7.93 8.20
N LEU A 55 4.37 6.75 8.77
CA LEU A 55 5.29 6.15 9.73
C LEU A 55 6.66 5.93 9.10
N ASN A 56 6.69 5.46 7.86
CA ASN A 56 7.95 5.24 7.15
C ASN A 56 8.72 6.55 6.96
N LYS A 57 8.01 7.64 6.65
CA LYS A 57 8.64 8.96 6.51
C LYS A 57 9.24 9.45 7.82
N GLN A 58 8.52 9.24 8.93
CA GLN A 58 8.99 9.63 10.25
C GLN A 58 10.27 8.87 10.63
N GLU A 59 10.30 7.57 10.36
CA GLU A 59 11.49 6.76 10.61
C GLU A 59 12.66 7.22 9.76
N SER A 60 12.41 7.55 8.50
CA SER A 60 13.44 8.03 7.58
C SER A 60 13.95 9.40 7.93
N GLY A 61 13.17 10.19 8.65
CA GLY A 61 13.54 11.55 9.06
C GLY A 61 14.46 11.60 10.26
N LEU A 62 14.74 10.48 10.86
CA LEU A 62 15.65 10.40 11.98
C LEU A 62 17.09 10.29 11.52
#